data_1c2a3f8f3ff3fad5f8e06a27572458f8
#
_entry.id   1c2a3f8f3ff3fad5f8e06a27572458f8
#
_cell.length_a   1.000
_cell.length_b   1.000
_cell.length_c   1.000
_cell.angle_alpha   90.00
_cell.angle_beta   90.00
_cell.angle_gamma   90.00
#
_symmetry.space_group_name_H-M   'P 1'
#
loop_
_entity.id
_entity.type
_entity.pdbx_description
1 polymer ?
#
loop_
_entity_poly.entity_id
_entity_poly.type
_entity_poly.pdbx_seq_one_letter_code
_entity_poly.pdbx_strand_id
1 'polypeptide(L)'
;MTQRSWLAAGLLLLLAACAADKPKPTPLETYEPKIAASKVWEASLGKIGFALVPAVKDGVVTIASGDGEVKALQADSGAVLWTARAGGDIAAGVGSDGRFTSVVTRDNEVVTFDSGREVWRKRVPSSVVTPPLVAGERVFVMSVDRAVHAFDAIDGRRLWTLQRPGDALTLAQASVLSAYRNTLLVGQGPRLAGVDPLKGIVVWEVPMASPRGSNEVERLADLVGPTVRSGERVCMRAFQSAVGCADAERGAVLWSRNVAGANAVAGDVERIFGADASDRITAWRSTTGDVVWSNEKLLYRGLSGGVAVGTSVVFGDSEGFVHFLNATTGEQQLRLPTDGKPVVGTPVLVGKTLLVTTQSGGLFAFRSN
;
A
#
# COMPACT_ATOMS: atom_id res chain seq x y z
N MET A 1 3.95 -58.27 23.73
CA MET A 1 3.74 -57.36 22.54
C MET A 1 2.77 -56.20 22.84
N THR A 2 2.64 -55.72 24.08
CA THR A 2 1.61 -54.72 24.47
C THR A 2 2.14 -53.36 24.95
N GLN A 3 3.42 -53.19 25.14
CA GLN A 3 3.97 -51.89 25.60
C GLN A 3 4.34 -50.90 24.48
N ARG A 4 4.51 -51.33 23.23
CA ARG A 4 4.84 -50.46 22.11
C ARG A 4 3.64 -49.66 21.54
N SER A 5 2.43 -50.13 21.73
CA SER A 5 1.19 -49.52 21.22
C SER A 5 0.76 -48.29 22.02
N TRP A 6 1.12 -48.21 23.30
CA TRP A 6 0.74 -47.07 24.17
C TRP A 6 1.63 -45.82 23.97
N LEU A 7 2.88 -46.00 23.55
CA LEU A 7 3.82 -44.92 23.23
C LEU A 7 3.45 -44.24 21.91
N ALA A 8 2.92 -44.99 20.94
CA ALA A 8 2.46 -44.41 19.68
C ALA A 8 1.18 -43.57 19.81
N ALA A 9 0.25 -43.98 20.67
CA ALA A 9 -0.97 -43.24 20.94
C ALA A 9 -0.72 -41.94 21.71
N GLY A 10 0.26 -41.90 22.62
CA GLY A 10 0.65 -40.69 23.35
C GLY A 10 1.33 -39.65 22.49
N LEU A 11 2.09 -40.06 21.45
CA LEU A 11 2.78 -39.16 20.55
C LEU A 11 1.82 -38.47 19.54
N LEU A 12 0.72 -39.13 19.15
CA LEU A 12 -0.31 -38.58 18.27
C LEU A 12 -1.19 -37.53 18.95
N LEU A 13 -1.36 -37.61 20.27
CA LEU A 13 -2.12 -36.63 21.06
C LEU A 13 -1.33 -35.30 21.27
N LEU A 14 -0.02 -35.33 21.22
CA LEU A 14 0.82 -34.13 21.37
C LEU A 14 0.91 -33.29 20.08
N LEU A 15 0.59 -33.85 18.93
CA LEU A 15 0.59 -33.13 17.64
C LEU A 15 -0.71 -32.33 17.38
N ALA A 16 -1.77 -32.59 18.12
CA ALA A 16 -3.06 -31.89 17.98
C ALA A 16 -3.13 -30.55 18.76
N ALA A 17 -2.12 -30.23 19.58
CA ALA A 17 -2.18 -29.10 20.50
C ALA A 17 -1.65 -27.76 19.94
N CYS A 18 -1.19 -27.70 18.69
CA CYS A 18 -0.59 -26.48 18.11
C CYS A 18 -1.40 -25.78 17.01
N ALA A 19 -2.65 -26.18 16.77
CA ALA A 19 -3.53 -25.41 15.92
C ALA A 19 -4.28 -24.39 16.79
N ALA A 20 -3.62 -23.28 17.13
CA ALA A 20 -4.37 -22.14 17.67
C ALA A 20 -5.36 -21.69 16.60
N ASP A 21 -6.66 -21.80 16.88
CA ASP A 21 -7.72 -21.31 16.00
C ASP A 21 -7.45 -19.83 15.71
N LYS A 22 -7.36 -19.49 14.43
CA LYS A 22 -7.25 -18.07 14.03
C LYS A 22 -8.48 -17.34 14.55
N PRO A 23 -8.32 -16.14 15.12
CA PRO A 23 -9.46 -15.33 15.54
C PRO A 23 -10.47 -15.20 14.40
N LYS A 24 -11.75 -15.41 14.69
CA LYS A 24 -12.82 -15.25 13.68
C LYS A 24 -13.12 -13.78 13.46
N PRO A 25 -13.45 -13.37 12.22
CA PRO A 25 -13.91 -12.02 11.94
C PRO A 25 -15.11 -11.64 12.84
N THR A 26 -15.08 -10.42 13.38
CA THR A 26 -16.22 -9.89 14.12
C THR A 26 -17.46 -9.88 13.23
N PRO A 27 -18.61 -10.42 13.68
CA PRO A 27 -19.86 -10.35 12.93
C PRO A 27 -20.23 -8.90 12.62
N LEU A 28 -20.71 -8.66 11.40
CA LEU A 28 -21.12 -7.33 10.99
C LEU A 28 -22.44 -6.93 11.67
N GLU A 29 -22.40 -5.82 12.40
CA GLU A 29 -23.58 -5.25 13.02
C GLU A 29 -24.58 -4.74 11.97
N THR A 30 -25.87 -4.81 12.31
CA THR A 30 -26.93 -4.09 11.59
C THR A 30 -26.86 -2.62 11.98
N TYR A 31 -26.99 -1.72 11.02
CA TYR A 31 -26.95 -0.27 11.23
C TYR A 31 -27.85 0.43 10.20
N GLU A 32 -28.26 1.65 10.48
CA GLU A 32 -28.92 2.52 9.51
C GLU A 32 -27.87 3.35 8.76
N PRO A 33 -27.84 3.34 7.41
CA PRO A 33 -26.93 4.17 6.63
C PRO A 33 -27.11 5.65 6.94
N LYS A 34 -26.00 6.34 7.25
CA LYS A 34 -25.99 7.79 7.56
C LYS A 34 -25.60 8.65 6.35
N ILE A 35 -25.05 8.01 5.30
CA ILE A 35 -24.69 8.61 4.02
C ILE A 35 -25.13 7.69 2.88
N ALA A 36 -25.27 8.25 1.69
CA ALA A 36 -25.60 7.50 0.49
C ALA A 36 -24.45 7.53 -0.51
N ALA A 37 -24.10 6.35 -1.02
CA ALA A 37 -23.20 6.19 -2.15
C ALA A 37 -23.62 4.93 -2.93
N SER A 38 -23.31 4.90 -4.20
CA SER A 38 -23.63 3.77 -5.08
C SER A 38 -22.46 3.42 -5.99
N LYS A 39 -22.45 2.17 -6.46
CA LYS A 39 -21.54 1.74 -7.52
C LYS A 39 -21.96 2.41 -8.84
N VAL A 40 -21.04 3.17 -9.44
CA VAL A 40 -21.30 3.89 -10.70
C VAL A 40 -20.81 3.14 -11.92
N TRP A 41 -19.75 2.40 -11.78
CA TRP A 41 -19.24 1.48 -12.80
C TRP A 41 -18.36 0.40 -12.19
N GLU A 42 -18.10 -0.65 -12.94
CA GLU A 42 -17.13 -1.69 -12.61
C GLU A 42 -16.36 -2.10 -13.85
N ALA A 43 -15.14 -2.57 -13.65
CA ALA A 43 -14.31 -3.15 -14.69
C ALA A 43 -13.64 -4.43 -14.16
N SER A 44 -13.28 -5.33 -15.07
CA SER A 44 -12.52 -6.52 -14.74
C SER A 44 -11.10 -6.37 -15.23
N LEU A 45 -10.16 -6.71 -14.36
CA LEU A 45 -8.74 -6.87 -14.63
C LEU A 45 -8.40 -8.36 -14.55
N GLY A 46 -7.23 -8.73 -15.01
CA GLY A 46 -6.66 -10.03 -14.64
C GLY A 46 -6.43 -10.12 -13.14
N LYS A 47 -6.29 -11.35 -12.62
CA LYS A 47 -6.04 -11.61 -11.19
C LYS A 47 -4.86 -10.79 -10.67
N ILE A 48 -5.02 -10.18 -9.49
CA ILE A 48 -3.99 -9.37 -8.86
C ILE A 48 -3.27 -10.23 -7.81
N GLY A 49 -1.98 -10.50 -8.04
CA GLY A 49 -1.12 -11.29 -7.16
C GLY A 49 0.14 -10.56 -6.71
N PHE A 50 0.11 -9.23 -6.68
CA PHE A 50 1.23 -8.37 -6.31
C PHE A 50 0.72 -7.12 -5.57
N ALA A 51 1.65 -6.34 -5.01
CA ALA A 51 1.33 -5.07 -4.36
C ALA A 51 0.89 -4.02 -5.41
N LEU A 52 -0.40 -4.03 -5.74
CA LEU A 52 -0.98 -3.04 -6.65
C LEU A 52 -1.20 -1.72 -5.92
N VAL A 53 -0.62 -0.67 -6.47
CA VAL A 53 -0.98 0.72 -6.13
C VAL A 53 -1.42 1.38 -7.44
N PRO A 54 -2.71 1.70 -7.60
CA PRO A 54 -3.19 2.44 -8.76
C PRO A 54 -2.51 3.81 -8.84
N ALA A 55 -2.01 4.19 -10.00
CA ALA A 55 -1.51 5.54 -10.22
C ALA A 55 -2.66 6.46 -10.66
N VAL A 56 -2.74 7.64 -10.05
CA VAL A 56 -3.80 8.61 -10.30
C VAL A 56 -3.18 9.91 -10.78
N LYS A 57 -3.63 10.39 -11.93
CA LYS A 57 -3.21 11.69 -12.48
C LYS A 57 -4.35 12.31 -13.31
N ASP A 58 -4.71 13.54 -13.00
CA ASP A 58 -5.66 14.37 -13.79
C ASP A 58 -6.96 13.64 -14.19
N GLY A 59 -7.59 12.94 -13.24
CA GLY A 59 -8.84 12.21 -13.45
C GLY A 59 -8.66 10.84 -14.14
N VAL A 60 -7.44 10.45 -14.47
CA VAL A 60 -7.09 9.14 -15.03
C VAL A 60 -6.55 8.24 -13.93
N VAL A 61 -7.01 6.99 -13.91
CA VAL A 61 -6.41 5.93 -13.11
C VAL A 61 -5.70 4.94 -14.01
N THR A 62 -4.44 4.68 -13.70
CA THR A 62 -3.64 3.65 -14.38
C THR A 62 -3.45 2.47 -13.44
N ILE A 63 -3.74 1.29 -13.91
CA ILE A 63 -3.76 0.04 -13.16
C ILE A 63 -3.08 -1.08 -13.96
N ALA A 64 -2.73 -2.16 -13.27
CA ALA A 64 -2.14 -3.33 -13.90
C ALA A 64 -2.70 -4.63 -13.30
N SER A 65 -2.73 -5.68 -14.10
CA SER A 65 -3.05 -7.04 -13.66
C SER A 65 -1.79 -7.90 -13.53
N GLY A 66 -1.90 -9.01 -12.80
CA GLY A 66 -0.77 -9.92 -12.57
C GLY A 66 -0.22 -10.58 -13.83
N ASP A 67 -1.05 -10.72 -14.87
CA ASP A 67 -0.68 -11.33 -16.16
C ASP A 67 -0.06 -10.34 -17.17
N GLY A 68 0.31 -9.16 -16.71
CA GLY A 68 1.06 -8.19 -17.53
C GLY A 68 0.23 -7.16 -18.28
N GLU A 69 -1.10 -7.12 -18.13
CA GLU A 69 -1.90 -6.08 -18.75
C GLU A 69 -1.83 -4.77 -17.94
N VAL A 70 -1.68 -3.64 -18.63
CA VAL A 70 -1.69 -2.30 -18.06
C VAL A 70 -2.77 -1.49 -18.77
N LYS A 71 -3.65 -0.83 -17.99
CA LYS A 71 -4.76 -0.02 -18.51
C LYS A 71 -4.77 1.37 -17.88
N ALA A 72 -5.08 2.37 -18.69
CA ALA A 72 -5.48 3.68 -18.20
C ALA A 72 -6.98 3.87 -18.47
N LEU A 73 -7.70 4.32 -17.45
CA LEU A 73 -9.14 4.53 -17.49
C LEU A 73 -9.49 5.93 -16.99
N GLN A 74 -10.53 6.51 -17.54
CA GLN A 74 -11.19 7.67 -16.94
C GLN A 74 -11.86 7.24 -15.63
N ALA A 75 -11.49 7.88 -14.52
CA ALA A 75 -11.97 7.47 -13.20
C ALA A 75 -13.47 7.71 -13.00
N ASP A 76 -14.07 8.67 -13.68
CA ASP A 76 -15.49 9.00 -13.52
C ASP A 76 -16.42 8.12 -14.37
N SER A 77 -15.96 7.52 -15.47
CA SER A 77 -16.78 6.72 -16.36
C SER A 77 -16.33 5.26 -16.50
N GLY A 78 -15.08 4.93 -16.11
CA GLY A 78 -14.47 3.63 -16.38
C GLY A 78 -14.06 3.44 -17.84
N ALA A 79 -14.19 4.47 -18.69
CA ALA A 79 -13.81 4.39 -20.11
C ALA A 79 -12.31 4.13 -20.25
N VAL A 80 -11.95 3.10 -21.01
CA VAL A 80 -10.55 2.75 -21.27
C VAL A 80 -9.95 3.76 -22.25
N LEU A 81 -8.87 4.41 -21.88
CA LEU A 81 -8.12 5.34 -22.72
C LEU A 81 -7.09 4.61 -23.58
N TRP A 82 -6.37 3.69 -22.96
CA TRP A 82 -5.42 2.81 -23.63
C TRP A 82 -5.19 1.52 -22.83
N THR A 83 -4.69 0.51 -23.53
CA THR A 83 -4.26 -0.77 -22.96
C THR A 83 -2.89 -1.12 -23.52
N ALA A 84 -2.01 -1.66 -22.68
CA ALA A 84 -0.68 -2.15 -23.03
C ALA A 84 -0.39 -3.49 -22.37
N ARG A 85 0.67 -4.18 -22.78
CA ARG A 85 1.16 -5.42 -22.17
C ARG A 85 2.64 -5.30 -21.83
N ALA A 86 2.98 -5.66 -20.59
CA ALA A 86 4.36 -5.64 -20.12
C ALA A 86 5.21 -6.83 -20.64
N GLY A 87 4.60 -7.80 -21.34
CA GLY A 87 5.31 -8.95 -21.89
C GLY A 87 5.73 -9.99 -20.88
N GLY A 88 5.25 -9.93 -19.64
CA GLY A 88 5.50 -10.87 -18.54
C GLY A 88 4.65 -10.52 -17.33
N ASP A 89 4.60 -11.44 -16.36
CA ASP A 89 3.88 -11.24 -15.10
C ASP A 89 4.44 -10.05 -14.33
N ILE A 90 3.54 -9.20 -13.82
CA ILE A 90 3.92 -8.01 -13.05
C ILE A 90 4.19 -8.38 -11.59
N ALA A 91 5.31 -7.88 -11.06
CA ALA A 91 5.71 -7.97 -9.66
C ALA A 91 5.39 -6.69 -8.89
N ALA A 92 5.48 -5.53 -9.53
CA ALA A 92 5.21 -4.23 -8.91
C ALA A 92 4.66 -3.22 -9.92
N GLY A 93 3.69 -2.45 -9.52
CA GLY A 93 3.09 -1.39 -10.35
C GLY A 93 1.88 -0.74 -9.64
N VAL A 94 1.49 0.40 -10.11
CA VAL A 94 1.88 1.15 -11.30
C VAL A 94 2.49 2.48 -10.87
N GLY A 95 3.52 2.96 -11.57
CA GLY A 95 3.97 4.34 -11.50
C GLY A 95 3.55 5.10 -12.75
N SER A 96 2.93 6.27 -12.61
CA SER A 96 2.59 7.11 -13.77
C SER A 96 2.56 8.59 -13.40
N ASP A 97 3.02 9.44 -14.32
CA ASP A 97 2.88 10.90 -14.25
C ASP A 97 1.78 11.44 -15.19
N GLY A 98 1.03 10.52 -15.82
CA GLY A 98 -0.02 10.83 -16.80
C GLY A 98 0.46 10.63 -18.26
N ARG A 99 1.74 10.83 -18.56
CA ARG A 99 2.34 10.52 -19.85
C ARG A 99 3.08 9.19 -19.81
N PHE A 100 4.14 9.11 -19.00
CA PHE A 100 4.90 7.89 -18.83
C PHE A 100 4.28 7.00 -17.76
N THR A 101 4.26 5.72 -18.03
CA THR A 101 3.78 4.69 -17.12
C THR A 101 4.80 3.58 -17.02
N SER A 102 5.16 3.17 -15.80
CA SER A 102 6.14 2.12 -15.55
C SER A 102 5.59 1.03 -14.65
N VAL A 103 5.94 -0.21 -14.97
CA VAL A 103 5.71 -1.41 -14.16
C VAL A 103 6.99 -2.22 -14.08
N VAL A 104 7.08 -3.15 -13.13
CA VAL A 104 8.19 -4.10 -13.07
C VAL A 104 7.65 -5.52 -13.14
N THR A 105 8.26 -6.33 -14.01
CA THR A 105 7.89 -7.74 -14.18
C THR A 105 8.59 -8.63 -13.14
N ARG A 106 8.13 -9.87 -13.00
CA ARG A 106 8.77 -10.89 -12.15
C ARG A 106 10.19 -11.26 -12.59
N ASP A 107 10.54 -10.97 -13.85
CA ASP A 107 11.89 -11.11 -14.38
C ASP A 107 12.80 -9.91 -14.08
N ASN A 108 12.35 -9.02 -13.18
CA ASN A 108 13.05 -7.79 -12.79
C ASN A 108 13.24 -6.79 -13.96
N GLU A 109 12.35 -6.80 -14.93
CA GLU A 109 12.38 -5.86 -16.03
C GLU A 109 11.46 -4.67 -15.72
N VAL A 110 12.04 -3.48 -15.71
CA VAL A 110 11.31 -2.21 -15.71
C VAL A 110 10.84 -1.96 -17.12
N VAL A 111 9.53 -1.90 -17.32
CA VAL A 111 8.90 -1.66 -18.61
C VAL A 111 8.20 -0.32 -18.55
N THR A 112 8.55 0.59 -19.45
CA THR A 112 7.98 1.94 -19.49
C THR A 112 7.26 2.19 -20.80
N PHE A 113 6.07 2.78 -20.66
CA PHE A 113 5.17 3.12 -21.75
C PHE A 113 5.02 4.64 -21.84
N ASP A 114 4.94 5.18 -23.04
CA ASP A 114 4.43 6.52 -23.34
C ASP A 114 3.02 6.36 -23.95
N SER A 115 2.01 6.78 -23.19
CA SER A 115 0.59 6.71 -23.63
C SER A 115 0.16 5.33 -24.15
N GLY A 116 0.60 4.27 -23.46
CA GLY A 116 0.30 2.87 -23.78
C GLY A 116 1.25 2.19 -24.77
N ARG A 117 2.21 2.90 -25.36
CA ARG A 117 3.25 2.33 -26.24
C ARG A 117 4.53 2.10 -25.44
N GLU A 118 5.06 0.86 -25.44
CA GLU A 118 6.37 0.57 -24.83
C GLU A 118 7.46 1.42 -25.51
N VAL A 119 8.20 2.17 -24.69
CA VAL A 119 9.30 3.02 -25.18
C VAL A 119 10.66 2.44 -24.82
N TRP A 120 10.76 1.78 -23.68
CA TRP A 120 11.97 1.07 -23.28
C TRP A 120 11.72 0.01 -22.22
N ARG A 121 12.68 -0.91 -22.10
CA ARG A 121 12.74 -1.99 -21.13
C ARG A 121 14.16 -2.09 -20.58
N LYS A 122 14.31 -2.17 -19.25
CA LYS A 122 15.60 -2.30 -18.57
C LYS A 122 15.52 -3.30 -17.44
N ARG A 123 16.52 -4.13 -17.29
CA ARG A 123 16.62 -5.08 -16.17
C ARG A 123 17.32 -4.44 -14.98
N VAL A 124 16.78 -4.65 -13.76
CA VAL A 124 17.42 -4.31 -12.49
C VAL A 124 17.98 -5.58 -11.83
N PRO A 125 19.05 -5.45 -11.01
CA PRO A 125 19.77 -6.61 -10.50
C PRO A 125 18.97 -7.46 -9.50
N SER A 126 18.01 -6.86 -8.79
CA SER A 126 17.29 -7.49 -7.69
C SER A 126 15.77 -7.32 -7.84
N SER A 127 15.01 -8.15 -7.14
CA SER A 127 13.55 -8.15 -7.20
C SER A 127 12.97 -6.81 -6.74
N VAL A 128 11.82 -6.45 -7.30
CA VAL A 128 11.11 -5.21 -7.00
C VAL A 128 9.70 -5.56 -6.54
N VAL A 129 9.32 -5.03 -5.37
CA VAL A 129 7.97 -5.16 -4.80
C VAL A 129 7.30 -3.80 -4.57
N THR A 130 8.07 -2.72 -4.63
CA THR A 130 7.59 -1.34 -4.54
C THR A 130 7.26 -0.83 -5.93
N PRO A 131 6.04 -0.30 -6.16
CA PRO A 131 5.70 0.32 -7.44
C PRO A 131 6.74 1.36 -7.85
N PRO A 132 7.13 1.43 -9.12
CA PRO A 132 7.98 2.51 -9.61
C PRO A 132 7.34 3.88 -9.33
N LEU A 133 8.15 4.89 -9.17
CA LEU A 133 7.70 6.28 -9.17
C LEU A 133 8.11 6.94 -10.48
N VAL A 134 7.13 7.49 -11.20
CA VAL A 134 7.39 8.32 -12.38
C VAL A 134 7.16 9.78 -11.99
N ALA A 135 8.20 10.59 -12.02
CA ALA A 135 8.14 12.00 -11.67
C ALA A 135 9.35 12.78 -12.24
N GLY A 136 9.11 13.99 -12.74
CA GLY A 136 10.17 14.89 -13.21
C GLY A 136 11.03 14.29 -14.33
N GLU A 137 10.35 13.67 -15.31
CA GLU A 137 10.98 12.99 -16.46
C GLU A 137 11.95 11.85 -16.05
N ARG A 138 11.68 11.23 -14.89
CA ARG A 138 12.45 10.10 -14.36
C ARG A 138 11.55 8.97 -13.92
N VAL A 139 12.09 7.77 -14.00
CA VAL A 139 11.52 6.56 -13.42
C VAL A 139 12.45 6.12 -12.29
N PHE A 140 11.92 6.12 -11.07
CA PHE A 140 12.62 5.63 -9.88
C PHE A 140 12.12 4.23 -9.54
N VAL A 141 13.04 3.31 -9.29
CA VAL A 141 12.74 1.92 -8.96
C VAL A 141 13.53 1.55 -7.72
N MET A 142 12.84 1.04 -6.70
CA MET A 142 13.47 0.56 -5.48
C MET A 142 13.37 -0.96 -5.41
N SER A 143 14.50 -1.63 -5.34
CA SER A 143 14.61 -3.09 -5.23
C SER A 143 14.75 -3.57 -3.78
N VAL A 144 14.49 -4.86 -3.54
CA VAL A 144 14.50 -5.47 -2.20
C VAL A 144 15.89 -5.45 -1.54
N ASP A 145 16.96 -5.33 -2.30
CA ASP A 145 18.32 -5.12 -1.80
C ASP A 145 18.61 -3.67 -1.36
N ARG A 146 17.54 -2.83 -1.23
CA ARG A 146 17.59 -1.43 -0.81
C ARG A 146 18.29 -0.50 -1.80
N ALA A 147 18.51 -0.95 -3.04
CA ALA A 147 18.99 -0.07 -4.10
C ALA A 147 17.85 0.76 -4.68
N VAL A 148 18.12 2.03 -4.95
CA VAL A 148 17.24 2.92 -5.71
C VAL A 148 17.92 3.24 -7.02
N HIS A 149 17.26 2.93 -8.12
CA HIS A 149 17.73 3.21 -9.48
C HIS A 149 16.90 4.34 -10.08
N ALA A 150 17.55 5.32 -10.69
CA ALA A 150 16.87 6.35 -11.49
C ALA A 150 17.20 6.16 -12.97
N PHE A 151 16.16 6.18 -13.78
CA PHE A 151 16.25 6.11 -15.23
C PHE A 151 15.63 7.37 -15.84
N ASP A 152 16.13 7.80 -16.98
CA ASP A 152 15.48 8.77 -17.83
C ASP A 152 14.16 8.18 -18.35
N ALA A 153 13.07 8.93 -18.25
CA ALA A 153 11.75 8.41 -18.62
C ALA A 153 11.60 8.24 -20.15
N ILE A 154 12.39 8.96 -20.96
CA ILE A 154 12.28 8.98 -22.42
C ILE A 154 12.99 7.78 -23.04
N ASP A 155 14.26 7.50 -22.62
CA ASP A 155 15.12 6.50 -23.27
C ASP A 155 15.56 5.35 -22.35
N GLY A 156 15.22 5.42 -21.07
CA GLY A 156 15.59 4.40 -20.07
C GLY A 156 17.09 4.39 -19.75
N ARG A 157 17.83 5.43 -20.07
CA ARG A 157 19.24 5.57 -19.68
C ARG A 157 19.31 5.69 -18.16
N ARG A 158 20.14 4.85 -17.52
CA ARG A 158 20.35 4.92 -16.08
C ARG A 158 21.10 6.19 -15.70
N LEU A 159 20.50 7.01 -14.86
CA LEU A 159 21.03 8.28 -14.41
C LEU A 159 21.94 8.12 -13.20
N TRP A 160 21.47 7.37 -12.20
CA TRP A 160 22.22 7.06 -10.99
C TRP A 160 21.66 5.81 -10.30
N THR A 161 22.43 5.29 -9.36
CA THR A 161 22.02 4.25 -8.43
C THR A 161 22.49 4.63 -7.04
N LEU A 162 21.56 4.62 -6.06
CA LEU A 162 21.84 4.76 -4.64
C LEU A 162 21.77 3.38 -4.01
N GLN A 163 22.89 2.83 -3.57
CA GLN A 163 22.98 1.58 -2.81
C GLN A 163 23.13 1.89 -1.33
N ARG A 164 22.33 1.26 -0.49
CA ARG A 164 22.41 1.42 0.97
C ARG A 164 22.68 0.07 1.64
N PRO A 165 23.58 0.03 2.64
CA PRO A 165 23.73 -1.14 3.47
C PRO A 165 22.47 -1.35 4.34
N GLY A 166 22.16 -2.57 4.68
CA GLY A 166 21.03 -2.90 5.55
C GLY A 166 20.93 -4.39 5.78
N ASP A 167 19.99 -4.80 6.63
CA ASP A 167 19.71 -6.20 6.90
C ASP A 167 19.29 -6.94 5.61
N ALA A 168 19.66 -8.19 5.51
CA ALA A 168 19.36 -9.03 4.35
C ALA A 168 17.84 -9.29 4.21
N LEU A 169 17.12 -9.30 5.33
CA LEU A 169 15.68 -9.50 5.36
C LEU A 169 14.95 -8.18 5.09
N THR A 170 14.07 -8.19 4.10
CA THR A 170 13.18 -7.07 3.75
C THR A 170 11.76 -7.56 3.62
N LEU A 171 10.80 -6.68 3.87
CA LEU A 171 9.39 -6.99 3.70
C LEU A 171 9.03 -7.16 2.22
N ALA A 172 8.32 -8.24 1.88
CA ALA A 172 7.79 -8.46 0.53
C ALA A 172 6.48 -7.66 0.31
N GLN A 173 6.53 -6.36 0.60
CA GLN A 173 5.42 -5.42 0.49
C GLN A 173 5.92 -4.07 -0.03
N ALA A 174 5.03 -3.29 -0.67
CA ALA A 174 5.38 -1.97 -1.15
C ALA A 174 5.88 -1.07 -0.01
N SER A 175 7.06 -0.51 -0.17
CA SER A 175 7.65 0.46 0.74
C SER A 175 7.37 1.89 0.29
N VAL A 176 7.91 2.87 1.00
CA VAL A 176 7.77 4.29 0.67
C VAL A 176 8.71 4.64 -0.49
N LEU A 177 8.12 5.05 -1.60
CA LEU A 177 8.80 5.66 -2.73
C LEU A 177 7.87 6.75 -3.29
N SER A 178 8.13 8.01 -2.96
CA SER A 178 7.25 9.11 -3.35
C SER A 178 8.04 10.41 -3.53
N ALA A 179 7.43 11.40 -4.19
CA ALA A 179 8.04 12.70 -4.42
C ALA A 179 7.44 13.76 -3.49
N TYR A 180 8.29 14.62 -2.96
CA TYR A 180 7.94 15.82 -2.26
C TYR A 180 8.78 16.99 -2.79
N ARG A 181 8.17 17.92 -3.54
CA ARG A 181 8.89 19.01 -4.22
C ARG A 181 10.11 18.46 -4.98
N ASN A 182 11.32 18.92 -4.63
CA ASN A 182 12.60 18.49 -5.21
C ASN A 182 13.28 17.40 -4.38
N THR A 183 12.53 16.60 -3.62
CA THR A 183 13.05 15.53 -2.77
C THR A 183 12.32 14.22 -3.09
N LEU A 184 13.09 13.16 -3.29
CA LEU A 184 12.58 11.81 -3.36
C LEU A 184 12.54 11.24 -1.94
N LEU A 185 11.36 10.84 -1.47
CA LEU A 185 11.16 10.19 -0.18
C LEU A 185 11.30 8.68 -0.35
N VAL A 186 12.23 8.08 0.37
CA VAL A 186 12.59 6.66 0.24
C VAL A 186 12.54 5.97 1.60
N GLY A 187 11.77 4.89 1.69
CA GLY A 187 11.76 4.00 2.85
C GLY A 187 12.98 3.08 2.84
N GLN A 188 13.83 3.17 3.87
CA GLN A 188 15.04 2.37 4.02
C GLN A 188 14.97 1.59 5.34
N GLY A 189 14.30 0.42 5.32
CA GLY A 189 13.94 -0.27 6.55
C GLY A 189 13.02 0.61 7.42
N PRO A 190 13.31 0.80 8.71
CA PRO A 190 12.52 1.65 9.60
C PRO A 190 12.80 3.15 9.47
N ARG A 191 13.60 3.57 8.50
CA ARG A 191 14.04 4.96 8.31
C ARG A 191 13.43 5.56 7.05
N LEU A 192 13.09 6.83 7.12
CA LEU A 192 12.71 7.64 5.95
C LEU A 192 13.91 8.48 5.54
N ALA A 193 14.29 8.38 4.27
CA ALA A 193 15.35 9.20 3.68
C ALA A 193 14.78 10.19 2.67
N GLY A 194 15.26 11.43 2.71
CA GLY A 194 15.11 12.41 1.65
C GLY A 194 16.34 12.36 0.73
N VAL A 195 16.10 12.11 -0.54
CA VAL A 195 17.16 11.94 -1.55
C VAL A 195 17.01 13.00 -2.62
N ASP A 196 18.13 13.58 -3.04
CA ASP A 196 18.18 14.46 -4.21
C ASP A 196 17.82 13.65 -5.48
N PRO A 197 16.72 13.93 -6.16
CA PRO A 197 16.27 13.12 -7.31
C PRO A 197 17.16 13.26 -8.53
N LEU A 198 18.00 14.29 -8.60
CA LEU A 198 18.91 14.51 -9.73
C LEU A 198 20.22 13.76 -9.56
N LYS A 199 20.71 13.63 -8.31
CA LYS A 199 22.04 13.11 -8.00
C LYS A 199 22.03 11.75 -7.29
N GLY A 200 20.91 11.34 -6.70
CA GLY A 200 20.83 10.12 -5.88
C GLY A 200 21.59 10.23 -4.54
N ILE A 201 21.75 11.44 -4.01
CA ILE A 201 22.46 11.70 -2.76
C ILE A 201 21.44 11.86 -1.63
N VAL A 202 21.67 11.18 -0.50
CA VAL A 202 20.84 11.36 0.70
C VAL A 202 21.10 12.76 1.28
N VAL A 203 20.02 13.54 1.40
CA VAL A 203 20.06 14.90 1.97
C VAL A 203 19.80 14.86 3.46
N TRP A 204 18.86 14.02 3.88
CA TRP A 204 18.52 13.79 5.28
C TRP A 204 17.96 12.37 5.47
N GLU A 205 18.00 11.89 6.70
CA GLU A 205 17.46 10.59 7.08
C GLU A 205 16.99 10.60 8.52
N VAL A 206 15.78 10.06 8.79
CA VAL A 206 15.19 10.02 10.12
C VAL A 206 14.63 8.64 10.46
N PRO A 207 14.75 8.17 11.70
CA PRO A 207 14.15 6.92 12.17
C PRO A 207 12.67 7.14 12.45
N MET A 208 11.79 6.42 11.73
CA MET A 208 10.34 6.43 11.98
C MET A 208 9.93 5.42 13.04
N ALA A 209 10.72 4.37 13.21
CA ALA A 209 10.55 3.35 14.24
C ALA A 209 11.92 2.90 14.79
N SER A 210 11.89 2.36 16.02
CA SER A 210 13.04 1.68 16.64
C SER A 210 12.72 0.20 16.73
N PRO A 211 13.23 -0.63 15.81
CA PRO A 211 12.99 -2.07 15.81
C PRO A 211 13.41 -2.70 17.13
N ARG A 212 12.58 -3.62 17.64
CA ARG A 212 12.85 -4.36 18.89
C ARG A 212 12.69 -5.84 18.59
N GLY A 213 13.60 -6.65 19.12
CA GLY A 213 13.56 -8.10 18.95
C GLY A 213 14.92 -8.73 19.06
N SER A 214 14.93 -10.04 19.29
CA SER A 214 16.14 -10.86 19.46
C SER A 214 16.67 -11.40 18.13
N ASN A 215 15.85 -11.43 17.09
CA ASN A 215 16.19 -11.94 15.76
C ASN A 215 15.75 -10.96 14.64
N GLU A 216 16.19 -11.23 13.42
CA GLU A 216 15.92 -10.36 12.27
C GLU A 216 14.42 -10.23 11.93
N VAL A 217 13.64 -11.31 12.12
CA VAL A 217 12.20 -11.31 11.84
C VAL A 217 11.46 -10.39 12.82
N GLU A 218 11.79 -10.46 14.11
CA GLU A 218 11.21 -9.59 15.13
C GLU A 218 11.60 -8.12 14.95
N ARG A 219 12.76 -7.86 14.34
CA ARG A 219 13.24 -6.51 14.04
C ARG A 219 12.75 -5.97 12.69
N LEU A 220 11.95 -6.74 11.94
CA LEU A 220 11.41 -6.28 10.66
C LEU A 220 10.42 -5.13 10.89
N ALA A 221 10.80 -3.94 10.49
CA ALA A 221 10.02 -2.72 10.66
C ALA A 221 10.15 -1.79 9.43
N ASP A 222 10.15 -2.38 8.25
CA ASP A 222 10.24 -1.63 7.00
C ASP A 222 9.07 -0.66 6.88
N LEU A 223 9.30 0.52 6.31
CA LEU A 223 8.25 1.49 6.05
C LEU A 223 7.32 0.98 4.96
N VAL A 224 6.02 1.11 5.19
CA VAL A 224 4.94 0.65 4.31
C VAL A 224 4.36 1.83 3.55
N GLY A 225 4.29 1.71 2.24
CA GLY A 225 3.62 2.66 1.34
C GLY A 225 2.19 2.25 0.96
N PRO A 226 1.40 3.17 0.43
CA PRO A 226 1.68 4.58 0.21
C PRO A 226 1.68 5.42 1.49
N THR A 227 2.31 6.60 1.41
CA THR A 227 2.29 7.61 2.48
C THR A 227 1.10 8.53 2.37
N VAL A 228 0.64 9.07 3.51
CA VAL A 228 -0.29 10.20 3.55
C VAL A 228 0.50 11.50 3.63
N ARG A 229 0.15 12.47 2.81
CA ARG A 229 0.80 13.77 2.80
C ARG A 229 -0.21 14.91 2.98
N SER A 230 0.14 15.85 3.87
CA SER A 230 -0.59 17.10 4.05
C SER A 230 0.43 18.24 4.26
N GLY A 231 0.60 19.08 3.23
CA GLY A 231 1.66 20.10 3.20
C GLY A 231 3.04 19.46 3.30
N GLU A 232 3.81 19.85 4.30
CA GLU A 232 5.15 19.33 4.60
C GLU A 232 5.14 18.04 5.43
N ARG A 233 4.00 17.71 6.02
CA ARG A 233 3.85 16.50 6.83
C ARG A 233 3.64 15.30 5.93
N VAL A 234 4.43 14.26 6.16
CA VAL A 234 4.30 12.94 5.54
C VAL A 234 4.16 11.89 6.64
N CYS A 235 3.10 11.08 6.56
CA CYS A 235 2.76 10.07 7.56
C CYS A 235 2.76 8.69 6.95
N MET A 236 3.21 7.70 7.71
CA MET A 236 3.39 6.33 7.25
C MET A 236 3.36 5.33 8.40
N ARG A 237 3.34 4.07 8.05
CA ARG A 237 3.51 2.96 8.97
C ARG A 237 4.92 2.38 8.85
N ALA A 238 5.50 2.00 9.97
CA ALA A 238 6.57 1.01 10.04
C ALA A 238 5.93 -0.34 10.39
N PHE A 239 6.16 -1.35 9.57
CA PHE A 239 5.55 -2.69 9.69
C PHE A 239 5.69 -3.24 11.11
N GLN A 240 4.58 -3.71 11.68
CA GLN A 240 4.48 -4.31 13.02
C GLN A 240 5.14 -3.50 14.15
N SER A 241 5.43 -2.22 13.94
CA SER A 241 6.22 -1.40 14.88
C SER A 241 5.56 -0.08 15.24
N ALA A 242 5.29 0.80 14.27
CA ALA A 242 4.83 2.14 14.56
C ALA A 242 3.96 2.77 13.46
N VAL A 243 3.20 3.79 13.84
CA VAL A 243 2.64 4.81 12.95
C VAL A 243 3.25 6.15 13.33
N GLY A 244 3.69 6.94 12.35
CA GLY A 244 4.30 8.22 12.63
C GLY A 244 4.27 9.18 11.46
N CYS A 245 4.55 10.44 11.76
CA CYS A 245 4.67 11.52 10.79
C CYS A 245 6.02 12.21 10.89
N ALA A 246 6.54 12.62 9.75
CA ALA A 246 7.75 13.40 9.60
C ALA A 246 7.49 14.68 8.81
N ASP A 247 8.32 15.67 9.03
CA ASP A 247 8.45 16.87 8.21
C ASP A 247 9.36 16.55 7.01
N ALA A 248 8.79 16.53 5.81
CA ALA A 248 9.51 16.16 4.59
C ALA A 248 10.46 17.26 4.10
N GLU A 249 10.28 18.50 4.51
CA GLU A 249 11.16 19.63 4.20
C GLU A 249 12.43 19.58 5.06
N ARG A 250 12.24 19.41 6.38
CA ARG A 250 13.32 19.47 7.37
C ARG A 250 13.99 18.13 7.63
N GLY A 251 13.36 17.03 7.25
CA GLY A 251 13.82 15.70 7.62
C GLY A 251 13.78 15.48 9.13
N ALA A 252 12.66 15.78 9.76
CA ALA A 252 12.49 15.66 11.21
C ALA A 252 11.25 14.84 11.55
N VAL A 253 11.37 13.96 12.56
CA VAL A 253 10.19 13.24 13.09
C VAL A 253 9.31 14.22 13.86
N LEU A 254 8.04 14.31 13.50
CA LEU A 254 7.06 15.10 14.22
C LEU A 254 6.48 14.33 15.41
N TRP A 255 6.12 13.10 15.18
CA TRP A 255 5.67 12.16 16.21
C TRP A 255 5.74 10.71 15.71
N SER A 256 5.79 9.78 16.64
CA SER A 256 5.68 8.33 16.38
C SER A 256 4.92 7.66 17.52
N ARG A 257 4.09 6.66 17.20
CA ARG A 257 3.33 5.84 18.16
C ARG A 257 3.58 4.37 17.87
N ASN A 258 3.91 3.60 18.90
CA ASN A 258 4.11 2.16 18.78
C ASN A 258 2.75 1.48 18.58
N VAL A 259 2.50 1.04 17.36
CA VAL A 259 1.26 0.36 16.96
C VAL A 259 1.60 -0.69 15.91
N ALA A 260 1.45 -1.96 16.25
CA ALA A 260 1.63 -3.06 15.31
C ALA A 260 0.60 -2.98 14.18
N GLY A 261 0.96 -3.45 13.00
CA GLY A 261 0.07 -3.49 11.83
C GLY A 261 0.84 -3.59 10.53
N ALA A 262 0.17 -4.01 9.47
CA ALA A 262 0.80 -4.35 8.21
C ALA A 262 0.46 -3.37 7.07
N ASN A 263 -0.71 -2.74 7.10
CA ASN A 263 -1.21 -1.95 5.97
C ASN A 263 -0.88 -0.45 6.10
N ALA A 264 -0.82 0.23 4.97
CA ALA A 264 -0.63 1.67 4.92
C ALA A 264 -1.71 2.43 5.71
N VAL A 265 -1.35 3.62 6.17
CA VAL A 265 -2.28 4.53 6.86
C VAL A 265 -3.09 5.35 5.85
N ALA A 266 -4.29 5.76 6.27
CA ALA A 266 -5.09 6.79 5.61
C ALA A 266 -4.91 8.14 6.34
N GLY A 267 -5.36 9.24 5.75
CA GLY A 267 -5.40 10.49 6.48
C GLY A 267 -6.05 11.63 5.72
N ASP A 268 -6.48 12.60 6.51
CA ASP A 268 -6.90 13.92 6.08
C ASP A 268 -5.94 15.00 6.66
N VAL A 269 -6.33 16.27 6.57
CA VAL A 269 -5.52 17.38 7.12
C VAL A 269 -5.38 17.27 8.64
N GLU A 270 -6.44 16.80 9.33
CA GLU A 270 -6.52 16.79 10.78
C GLU A 270 -6.14 15.45 11.42
N ARG A 271 -6.33 14.34 10.71
CA ARG A 271 -6.26 12.98 11.29
C ARG A 271 -5.47 12.02 10.41
N ILE A 272 -4.86 11.05 11.07
CA ILE A 272 -4.28 9.86 10.46
C ILE A 272 -5.06 8.65 10.98
N PHE A 273 -5.37 7.71 10.09
CA PHE A 273 -6.16 6.52 10.40
C PHE A 273 -5.37 5.26 10.02
N GLY A 274 -5.49 4.22 10.82
CA GLY A 274 -4.86 2.95 10.50
C GLY A 274 -5.41 1.81 11.34
N ALA A 275 -5.46 0.62 10.75
CA ALA A 275 -5.80 -0.60 11.45
C ALA A 275 -4.53 -1.21 12.09
N ASP A 276 -4.63 -1.74 13.30
CA ASP A 276 -3.56 -2.53 13.92
C ASP A 276 -3.58 -4.00 13.43
N ALA A 277 -2.72 -4.83 14.00
CA ALA A 277 -2.62 -6.25 13.64
C ALA A 277 -3.89 -7.07 13.92
N SER A 278 -4.81 -6.54 14.70
CA SER A 278 -6.11 -7.14 15.01
C SER A 278 -7.25 -6.47 14.26
N ASP A 279 -6.96 -5.56 13.32
CA ASP A 279 -7.93 -4.73 12.59
C ASP A 279 -8.68 -3.73 13.49
N ARG A 280 -8.16 -3.39 14.70
CA ARG A 280 -8.62 -2.23 15.45
C ARG A 280 -8.22 -0.98 14.70
N ILE A 281 -9.20 -0.19 14.28
CA ILE A 281 -8.95 1.08 13.59
C ILE A 281 -8.77 2.18 14.63
N THR A 282 -7.70 2.94 14.52
CA THR A 282 -7.42 4.09 15.38
C THR A 282 -7.26 5.35 14.53
N ALA A 283 -7.83 6.44 14.99
CA ALA A 283 -7.56 7.78 14.47
C ALA A 283 -6.64 8.54 15.43
N TRP A 284 -5.61 9.14 14.86
CA TRP A 284 -4.67 10.00 15.57
C TRP A 284 -4.76 11.42 15.03
N ARG A 285 -4.58 12.40 15.91
CA ARG A 285 -4.40 13.79 15.49
C ARG A 285 -3.14 13.90 14.63
N SER A 286 -3.27 14.42 13.44
CA SER A 286 -2.17 14.45 12.45
C SER A 286 -0.95 15.25 12.92
N THR A 287 -1.14 16.24 13.80
CA THR A 287 -0.08 17.13 14.31
C THR A 287 0.68 16.57 15.50
N THR A 288 0.02 15.77 16.37
CA THR A 288 0.59 15.35 17.67
C THR A 288 0.64 13.84 17.86
N GLY A 289 -0.12 13.08 17.04
CA GLY A 289 -0.28 11.64 17.20
C GLY A 289 -1.11 11.24 18.42
N ASP A 290 -1.89 12.14 19.00
CA ASP A 290 -2.82 11.82 20.08
C ASP A 290 -4.01 11.05 19.52
N VAL A 291 -4.45 10.02 20.25
CA VAL A 291 -5.61 9.23 19.87
C VAL A 291 -6.86 10.08 19.94
N VAL A 292 -7.63 10.14 18.86
CA VAL A 292 -8.93 10.81 18.78
C VAL A 292 -10.06 9.82 19.07
N TRP A 293 -10.03 8.67 18.42
CA TRP A 293 -10.96 7.56 18.65
C TRP A 293 -10.34 6.21 18.23
N SER A 294 -10.93 5.12 18.71
CA SER A 294 -10.64 3.76 18.27
C SER A 294 -11.93 2.99 18.02
N ASN A 295 -11.95 2.13 17.00
CA ASN A 295 -13.08 1.29 16.62
C ASN A 295 -12.65 -0.17 16.57
N GLU A 296 -13.38 -1.04 17.30
CA GLU A 296 -13.15 -2.49 17.42
C GLU A 296 -14.24 -3.32 16.73
N LYS A 297 -15.18 -2.70 16.02
CA LYS A 297 -16.32 -3.39 15.40
C LYS A 297 -15.96 -4.18 14.15
N LEU A 298 -14.73 -4.00 13.64
CA LEU A 298 -14.21 -4.66 12.44
C LEU A 298 -12.99 -5.56 12.75
N LEU A 299 -12.82 -6.04 13.97
CA LEU A 299 -11.69 -6.89 14.34
C LEU A 299 -11.61 -8.16 13.48
N TYR A 300 -10.39 -8.54 13.12
CA TYR A 300 -10.04 -9.75 12.38
C TYR A 300 -10.74 -9.92 11.03
N ARG A 301 -11.12 -8.83 10.39
CA ARG A 301 -11.76 -8.85 9.07
C ARG A 301 -10.79 -8.75 7.90
N GLY A 302 -9.48 -8.66 8.19
CA GLY A 302 -8.45 -8.52 7.16
C GLY A 302 -8.59 -7.21 6.38
N LEU A 303 -8.55 -6.09 7.12
CA LEU A 303 -8.75 -4.77 6.52
C LEU A 303 -7.62 -4.41 5.57
N SER A 304 -7.96 -3.78 4.45
CA SER A 304 -7.02 -3.18 3.50
C SER A 304 -6.36 -1.92 4.06
N GLY A 305 -5.48 -1.29 3.29
CA GLY A 305 -5.13 0.12 3.51
C GLY A 305 -6.39 0.99 3.42
N GLY A 306 -6.38 2.14 4.09
CA GLY A 306 -7.52 3.04 4.09
C GLY A 306 -7.34 4.26 3.18
N VAL A 307 -8.45 4.98 2.92
CA VAL A 307 -8.45 6.28 2.24
C VAL A 307 -9.47 7.23 2.88
N ALA A 308 -9.11 8.50 3.02
CA ALA A 308 -10.05 9.52 3.47
C ALA A 308 -10.92 10.00 2.30
N VAL A 309 -12.25 10.04 2.50
CA VAL A 309 -13.24 10.42 1.49
C VAL A 309 -14.26 11.39 2.11
N GLY A 310 -14.12 12.67 1.86
CA GLY A 310 -15.00 13.69 2.46
C GLY A 310 -14.95 13.64 3.99
N THR A 311 -16.09 13.36 4.63
CA THR A 311 -16.22 13.23 6.09
C THR A 311 -16.03 11.80 6.59
N SER A 312 -15.62 10.87 5.71
CA SER A 312 -15.44 9.45 6.02
C SER A 312 -13.98 9.03 5.87
N VAL A 313 -13.62 7.98 6.58
CA VAL A 313 -12.47 7.11 6.24
C VAL A 313 -12.98 5.75 5.78
N VAL A 314 -12.39 5.22 4.73
CA VAL A 314 -12.86 4.02 4.04
C VAL A 314 -11.81 2.93 4.10
N PHE A 315 -12.25 1.70 4.43
CA PHE A 315 -11.44 0.48 4.41
C PHE A 315 -12.20 -0.63 3.67
N GLY A 316 -11.49 -1.44 2.91
CA GLY A 316 -12.03 -2.70 2.41
C GLY A 316 -11.75 -3.84 3.37
N ASP A 317 -12.46 -4.97 3.25
CA ASP A 317 -12.20 -6.17 4.05
C ASP A 317 -11.99 -7.44 3.21
N SER A 318 -11.65 -8.53 3.87
CA SER A 318 -11.40 -9.83 3.23
C SER A 318 -12.64 -10.53 2.70
N GLU A 319 -13.83 -10.08 3.04
CA GLU A 319 -15.11 -10.58 2.52
C GLU A 319 -15.66 -9.71 1.39
N GLY A 320 -14.91 -8.68 0.98
CA GLY A 320 -15.26 -7.82 -0.15
C GLY A 320 -16.24 -6.70 0.21
N PHE A 321 -16.34 -6.34 1.49
CA PHE A 321 -17.08 -5.15 1.89
C PHE A 321 -16.19 -3.92 1.94
N VAL A 322 -16.79 -2.77 1.62
CA VAL A 322 -16.20 -1.44 1.72
C VAL A 322 -16.91 -0.69 2.83
N HIS A 323 -16.18 -0.42 3.92
CA HIS A 323 -16.69 0.21 5.14
C HIS A 323 -16.37 1.70 5.15
N PHE A 324 -17.39 2.54 5.27
CA PHE A 324 -17.26 3.99 5.45
C PHE A 324 -17.50 4.31 6.92
N LEU A 325 -16.49 4.81 7.59
CA LEU A 325 -16.56 5.24 8.98
C LEU A 325 -16.49 6.76 9.05
N ASN A 326 -17.25 7.38 9.94
CA ASN A 326 -17.15 8.81 10.20
C ASN A 326 -15.72 9.17 10.65
N ALA A 327 -15.05 10.04 9.94
CA ALA A 327 -13.67 10.42 10.22
C ALA A 327 -13.49 11.08 11.60
N THR A 328 -14.55 11.69 12.15
CA THR A 328 -14.51 12.38 13.45
C THR A 328 -14.84 11.48 14.63
N THR A 329 -15.76 10.52 14.46
CA THR A 329 -16.26 9.68 15.57
C THR A 329 -15.88 8.22 15.47
N GLY A 330 -15.47 7.73 14.28
CA GLY A 330 -15.20 6.32 14.01
C GLY A 330 -16.46 5.46 13.84
N GLU A 331 -17.67 6.05 13.87
CA GLU A 331 -18.92 5.31 13.71
C GLU A 331 -19.14 4.86 12.27
N GLN A 332 -19.77 3.67 12.11
CA GLN A 332 -20.17 3.16 10.80
C GLN A 332 -21.20 4.09 10.14
N GLN A 333 -20.93 4.52 8.90
CA GLN A 333 -21.83 5.38 8.12
C GLN A 333 -22.47 4.63 6.94
N LEU A 334 -21.68 3.79 6.26
CA LEU A 334 -22.12 3.03 5.10
C LEU A 334 -21.25 1.80 4.93
N ARG A 335 -21.81 0.75 4.35
CA ARG A 335 -21.10 -0.46 3.92
C ARG A 335 -21.63 -0.88 2.56
N LEU A 336 -20.73 -1.04 1.59
CA LEU A 336 -21.08 -1.43 0.22
C LEU A 336 -20.40 -2.76 -0.12
N PRO A 337 -21.09 -3.66 -0.81
CA PRO A 337 -20.47 -4.89 -1.30
C PRO A 337 -19.70 -4.65 -2.59
N THR A 338 -18.68 -5.48 -2.82
CA THR A 338 -18.02 -5.68 -4.12
C THR A 338 -18.41 -7.04 -4.72
N ASP A 339 -17.46 -7.86 -5.13
CA ASP A 339 -17.67 -9.22 -5.66
C ASP A 339 -17.53 -10.33 -4.61
N GLY A 340 -17.46 -9.99 -3.33
CA GLY A 340 -17.28 -10.95 -2.24
C GLY A 340 -15.86 -11.54 -2.16
N LYS A 341 -14.87 -10.92 -2.82
CA LYS A 341 -13.46 -11.29 -2.74
C LYS A 341 -12.68 -10.25 -1.95
N PRO A 342 -11.57 -10.65 -1.31
CA PRO A 342 -10.76 -9.72 -0.53
C PRO A 342 -10.44 -8.43 -1.28
N VAL A 343 -10.70 -7.30 -0.63
CA VAL A 343 -10.21 -6.01 -1.12
C VAL A 343 -8.70 -5.97 -0.93
N VAL A 344 -7.96 -5.64 -1.98
CA VAL A 344 -6.49 -5.63 -1.98
C VAL A 344 -5.93 -4.25 -2.24
N GLY A 345 -4.75 -4.00 -1.68
CA GLY A 345 -4.07 -2.72 -1.77
C GLY A 345 -4.76 -1.63 -0.94
N THR A 346 -4.64 -0.41 -1.39
CA THR A 346 -5.26 0.77 -0.79
C THR A 346 -6.29 1.34 -1.77
N PRO A 347 -7.55 1.51 -1.37
CA PRO A 347 -8.52 2.23 -2.19
C PRO A 347 -8.02 3.63 -2.54
N VAL A 348 -8.37 4.14 -3.71
CA VAL A 348 -7.93 5.47 -4.16
C VAL A 348 -9.11 6.35 -4.49
N LEU A 349 -9.01 7.63 -4.11
CA LEU A 349 -10.01 8.65 -4.44
C LEU A 349 -9.51 9.48 -5.63
N VAL A 350 -10.32 9.55 -6.69
CA VAL A 350 -10.05 10.33 -7.89
C VAL A 350 -11.20 11.30 -8.11
N GLY A 351 -10.98 12.57 -7.80
CA GLY A 351 -12.06 13.56 -7.79
C GLY A 351 -13.13 13.16 -6.77
N LYS A 352 -14.32 12.74 -7.24
CA LYS A 352 -15.43 12.25 -6.41
C LYS A 352 -15.63 10.75 -6.48
N THR A 353 -14.79 10.03 -7.23
CA THR A 353 -14.91 8.58 -7.47
C THR A 353 -13.94 7.82 -6.59
N LEU A 354 -14.47 6.98 -5.71
CA LEU A 354 -13.69 6.02 -4.92
C LEU A 354 -13.51 4.75 -5.75
N LEU A 355 -12.28 4.33 -5.93
CA LEU A 355 -11.90 3.11 -6.64
C LEU A 355 -11.40 2.07 -5.66
N VAL A 356 -11.95 0.87 -5.76
CA VAL A 356 -11.64 -0.28 -4.89
C VAL A 356 -11.30 -1.47 -5.77
N THR A 357 -10.20 -2.16 -5.45
CA THR A 357 -9.73 -3.32 -6.21
C THR A 357 -9.87 -4.58 -5.36
N THR A 358 -10.30 -5.69 -5.96
CA THR A 358 -10.38 -6.99 -5.29
C THR A 358 -9.32 -7.97 -5.82
N GLN A 359 -9.05 -9.01 -5.05
CA GLN A 359 -8.05 -10.03 -5.38
C GLN A 359 -8.38 -10.79 -6.69
N SER A 360 -9.66 -10.90 -7.05
CA SER A 360 -10.10 -11.49 -8.30
C SER A 360 -9.81 -10.62 -9.53
N GLY A 361 -9.43 -9.35 -9.32
CA GLY A 361 -9.22 -8.36 -10.37
C GLY A 361 -10.45 -7.50 -10.64
N GLY A 362 -11.47 -7.53 -9.79
CA GLY A 362 -12.56 -6.56 -9.86
C GLY A 362 -12.08 -5.15 -9.51
N LEU A 363 -12.43 -4.17 -10.33
CA LEU A 363 -12.26 -2.74 -10.05
C LEU A 363 -13.64 -2.11 -9.94
N PHE A 364 -13.97 -1.62 -8.76
CA PHE A 364 -15.28 -1.07 -8.43
C PHE A 364 -15.17 0.42 -8.17
N ALA A 365 -16.03 1.19 -8.82
CA ALA A 365 -16.12 2.64 -8.65
C ALA A 365 -17.38 3.02 -7.88
N PHE A 366 -17.21 3.73 -6.79
CA PHE A 366 -18.29 4.23 -5.96
C PHE A 366 -18.29 5.75 -5.93
N ARG A 367 -19.49 6.33 -5.81
CA ARG A 367 -19.67 7.78 -5.71
C ARG A 367 -20.80 8.10 -4.75
N SER A 368 -20.64 9.17 -3.97
CA SER A 368 -21.75 9.72 -3.18
C SER A 368 -22.83 10.26 -4.12
N ASN A 369 -24.07 9.98 -3.75
CA ASN A 369 -25.25 10.49 -4.49
C ASN A 369 -25.44 11.98 -4.23
#